data_7ec6cfb6fbf6c00fc11413a720298b0e
#
_entry.id   7ec6cfb6fbf6c00fc11413a720298b0e
#
_cell.length_a   1.000
_cell.length_b   1.000
_cell.length_c   1.000
_cell.angle_alpha   90.00
_cell.angle_beta   90.00
_cell.angle_gamma   90.00
#
_symmetry.space_group_name_H-M   'P 1'
#
loop_
_entity.id
_entity.type
_entity.pdbx_description
1 polymer ?
#
loop_
_entity_poly.entity_id
_entity_poly.type
_entity_poly.pdbx_seq_one_letter_code
_entity_poly.pdbx_strand_id
1 'polypeptide(L)'
;MLFDLIIKNGIVVDGTGNPWFKADVGIRSGLISDVDELPSESNEIIDASGLVVAPGFIDMHAHSDFSLLINPLAESKVRQGVTTEVIGNCGFSAAPLNDFLKRQIMEMSPILKEAKLKLNWSSMDEYLKKLERNGIALNVVPLVGNGNIRALVMGYESKQPSQNNLRKMKKILAKTIEEGAVGLSSGLIYPPSCYAHTGELIELSKIVAQYRGIYASHIRGEGETLIDSVREAIEIGKKSGISVEISHHKASGKRNWGKVKQTLKMIDEARSVGVDVTCDVYPYLAGMTGLDALLPTRAWEGGVGKLVERLRDPRIRRRLRREMKEGRSNLLSADDWDSVMVAYCGGHREYEGKTIAEIVEQKRIDPFDFLFDLLIEEKASVMIVIFTMCERDMRNVLKHPASMIGSDTESVAPYGVLGKGKPHPRTYGTFPRVLGEYARRKKVLTLENAIRKMTSFPAQKLRLNDRGLIRKGMWADVTVFSPEKIMDKATYLKPHQYPVGIKYVIVNGQLVIADGKHTRQLPGRVLRLQVPSSKKRV
;
A
#
# COMPACT_ATOMS: atom_id res chain seq x y z
N MET A 1 15.86 29.85 23.63
CA MET A 1 14.59 29.08 23.85
C MET A 1 14.94 27.62 23.93
N LEU A 2 14.45 26.90 24.94
CA LEU A 2 14.69 25.47 25.17
C LEU A 2 14.14 24.61 24.02
N PHE A 3 14.84 23.54 23.64
CA PHE A 3 14.32 22.53 22.72
C PHE A 3 13.35 21.59 23.45
N ASP A 4 12.36 21.09 22.75
CA ASP A 4 11.48 20.04 23.29
C ASP A 4 12.22 18.70 23.33
N LEU A 5 13.01 18.41 22.28
CA LEU A 5 13.83 17.23 22.12
C LEU A 5 15.09 17.54 21.31
N ILE A 6 16.23 17.00 21.71
CA ILE A 6 17.45 17.01 20.91
C ILE A 6 17.90 15.56 20.67
N ILE A 7 18.23 15.24 19.43
CA ILE A 7 18.89 13.99 19.03
C ILE A 7 20.36 14.32 18.82
N LYS A 8 21.24 13.84 19.71
CA LYS A 8 22.68 14.18 19.71
C LYS A 8 23.54 13.09 19.09
N ASN A 9 24.71 13.51 18.59
CA ASN A 9 25.79 12.63 18.12
C ASN A 9 25.42 11.69 16.96
N GLY A 10 24.35 12.00 16.21
CA GLY A 10 23.83 11.14 15.17
C GLY A 10 24.60 11.20 13.85
N ILE A 11 24.53 10.11 13.09
CA ILE A 11 24.91 10.08 11.67
C ILE A 11 23.66 10.48 10.88
N VAL A 12 23.59 11.74 10.43
CA VAL A 12 22.42 12.26 9.71
C VAL A 12 22.46 11.84 8.25
N VAL A 13 21.42 11.10 7.82
CA VAL A 13 21.13 10.84 6.40
C VAL A 13 19.85 11.61 6.08
N ASP A 14 20.01 12.79 5.53
CA ASP A 14 19.00 13.84 5.48
C ASP A 14 17.81 13.60 4.53
N GLY A 15 17.84 12.51 3.76
CA GLY A 15 16.81 12.15 2.79
C GLY A 15 17.02 12.71 1.39
N THR A 16 18.03 13.56 1.15
CA THR A 16 18.32 14.11 -0.20
C THR A 16 18.93 13.09 -1.16
N GLY A 17 19.58 12.05 -0.62
CA GLY A 17 20.44 11.12 -1.35
C GLY A 17 21.91 11.55 -1.39
N ASN A 18 22.26 12.69 -0.80
CA ASN A 18 23.64 13.12 -0.61
C ASN A 18 24.33 12.31 0.50
N PRO A 19 25.68 12.31 0.57
CA PRO A 19 26.41 11.65 1.64
C PRO A 19 25.97 12.11 3.03
N TRP A 20 26.02 11.21 3.98
CA TRP A 20 25.72 11.47 5.39
C TRP A 20 26.73 12.46 6.03
N PHE A 21 26.32 13.09 7.10
CA PHE A 21 27.16 13.98 7.92
C PHE A 21 26.84 13.80 9.41
N LYS A 22 27.70 14.30 10.29
CA LYS A 22 27.47 14.32 11.75
C LYS A 22 26.82 15.63 12.13
N ALA A 23 25.72 15.56 12.86
CA ALA A 23 25.06 16.72 13.47
C ALA A 23 24.09 16.26 14.57
N ASP A 24 23.70 17.19 15.42
CA ASP A 24 22.54 17.07 16.29
C ASP A 24 21.30 17.57 15.57
N VAL A 25 20.13 17.08 15.97
CA VAL A 25 18.84 17.52 15.43
C VAL A 25 17.99 18.05 16.58
N GLY A 26 17.73 19.36 16.56
CA GLY A 26 16.88 20.04 17.55
C GLY A 26 15.44 20.13 17.09
N ILE A 27 14.53 19.75 17.96
CA ILE A 27 13.07 19.77 17.72
C ILE A 27 12.41 20.75 18.67
N ARG A 28 11.51 21.58 18.11
CA ARG A 28 10.70 22.55 18.88
C ARG A 28 9.33 22.70 18.24
N SER A 29 8.28 22.60 19.06
CA SER A 29 6.88 22.75 18.62
C SER A 29 6.52 21.83 17.45
N GLY A 30 7.06 20.60 17.46
CA GLY A 30 6.81 19.59 16.43
C GLY A 30 7.63 19.76 15.13
N LEU A 31 8.46 20.80 15.01
CA LEU A 31 9.29 21.07 13.84
C LEU A 31 10.77 20.85 14.13
N ILE A 32 11.52 20.47 13.11
CA ILE A 32 12.98 20.52 13.14
C ILE A 32 13.37 22.00 13.14
N SER A 33 13.90 22.48 14.26
CA SER A 33 14.29 23.87 14.42
C SER A 33 15.72 24.14 14.02
N ASP A 34 16.63 23.19 14.27
CA ASP A 34 18.04 23.33 13.97
C ASP A 34 18.68 21.97 13.67
N VAL A 35 19.72 21.98 12.82
CA VAL A 35 20.54 20.81 12.47
C VAL A 35 21.99 21.30 12.45
N ASP A 36 22.70 21.11 13.57
CA ASP A 36 24.07 21.62 13.79
C ASP A 36 24.63 20.96 15.06
N GLU A 37 25.80 21.38 15.55
CA GLU A 37 26.23 21.10 16.90
C GLU A 37 25.41 21.96 17.88
N LEU A 38 24.61 21.30 18.76
CA LEU A 38 23.65 21.98 19.62
C LEU A 38 24.05 21.92 21.09
N PRO A 39 23.70 22.96 21.91
CA PRO A 39 23.84 22.88 23.35
C PRO A 39 22.94 21.81 23.94
N SER A 40 23.26 21.32 25.14
CA SER A 40 22.48 20.26 25.81
C SER A 40 21.27 20.79 26.61
N GLU A 41 20.73 21.94 26.23
CA GLU A 41 19.58 22.59 26.88
C GLU A 41 18.27 22.12 26.20
N SER A 42 17.66 21.05 26.70
CA SER A 42 16.43 20.47 26.19
C SER A 42 15.61 19.81 27.30
N ASN A 43 14.30 19.66 27.08
CA ASN A 43 13.45 18.87 27.96
C ASN A 43 13.79 17.38 27.90
N GLU A 44 14.20 16.90 26.73
CA GLU A 44 14.58 15.50 26.49
C GLU A 44 15.79 15.43 25.54
N ILE A 45 16.71 14.50 25.79
CA ILE A 45 17.89 14.25 24.96
C ILE A 45 17.97 12.78 24.60
N ILE A 46 18.13 12.49 23.31
CA ILE A 46 18.41 11.17 22.78
C ILE A 46 19.89 11.15 22.35
N ASP A 47 20.68 10.26 22.95
CA ASP A 47 22.01 9.98 22.41
C ASP A 47 21.93 8.98 21.25
N ALA A 48 22.24 9.46 20.05
CA ALA A 48 22.25 8.71 18.81
C ALA A 48 23.66 8.29 18.39
N SER A 49 24.61 8.19 19.33
CA SER A 49 25.98 7.73 19.04
C SER A 49 25.98 6.37 18.35
N GLY A 50 26.59 6.29 17.16
CA GLY A 50 26.61 5.08 16.33
C GLY A 50 25.28 4.74 15.64
N LEU A 51 24.28 5.60 15.72
CA LEU A 51 22.97 5.42 15.09
C LEU A 51 22.83 6.38 13.89
N VAL A 52 22.00 5.97 12.94
CA VAL A 52 21.56 6.80 11.82
C VAL A 52 20.31 7.56 12.24
N VAL A 53 20.30 8.86 11.97
CA VAL A 53 19.15 9.75 12.09
C VAL A 53 18.67 10.09 10.68
N ALA A 54 17.48 9.64 10.33
CA ALA A 54 16.90 9.83 9.01
C ALA A 54 15.49 10.43 9.12
N PRO A 55 14.94 11.03 8.04
CA PRO A 55 13.53 11.37 8.02
C PRO A 55 12.68 10.12 8.25
N GLY A 56 11.52 10.28 8.86
CA GLY A 56 10.54 9.21 9.01
C GLY A 56 10.13 8.64 7.65
N PHE A 57 10.00 7.33 7.57
CA PHE A 57 9.71 6.66 6.31
C PHE A 57 8.27 6.90 5.89
N ILE A 58 8.06 7.09 4.59
CA ILE A 58 6.77 7.24 3.93
C ILE A 58 6.47 5.95 3.17
N ASP A 59 5.47 5.21 3.62
CA ASP A 59 4.97 4.02 2.94
C ASP A 59 4.07 4.45 1.78
N MET A 60 4.59 4.35 0.54
CA MET A 60 3.88 4.82 -0.64
C MET A 60 2.67 3.97 -0.99
N HIS A 61 2.58 2.76 -0.44
CA HIS A 61 1.52 1.81 -0.76
C HIS A 61 1.08 1.03 0.49
N ALA A 62 -0.03 1.45 1.10
CA ALA A 62 -0.61 0.80 2.26
C ALA A 62 -2.12 0.57 2.10
N HIS A 63 -2.67 -0.33 2.93
CA HIS A 63 -4.07 -0.73 2.97
C HIS A 63 -4.69 -0.62 4.36
N SER A 64 -4.16 0.30 5.18
CA SER A 64 -4.56 0.45 6.58
C SER A 64 -5.89 1.18 6.79
N ASP A 65 -6.70 1.30 5.75
CA ASP A 65 -7.96 2.03 5.71
C ASP A 65 -8.90 1.73 6.87
N PHE A 66 -9.01 0.47 7.27
CA PHE A 66 -9.85 0.05 8.39
C PHE A 66 -9.05 -0.36 9.61
N SER A 67 -7.86 -0.91 9.43
CA SER A 67 -7.05 -1.44 10.53
C SER A 67 -6.62 -0.36 11.51
N LEU A 68 -6.38 0.88 11.06
CA LEU A 68 -6.11 2.04 11.92
C LEU A 68 -7.29 2.42 12.83
N LEU A 69 -8.53 2.12 12.43
CA LEU A 69 -9.71 2.31 13.28
C LEU A 69 -9.85 1.20 14.33
N ILE A 70 -9.24 0.03 14.10
CA ILE A 70 -9.22 -1.10 15.04
C ILE A 70 -8.03 -0.99 15.99
N ASN A 71 -6.85 -0.68 15.46
CA ASN A 71 -5.63 -0.47 16.24
C ASN A 71 -4.89 0.80 15.78
N PRO A 72 -5.16 1.94 16.41
CA PRO A 72 -4.57 3.22 16.06
C PRO A 72 -3.08 3.33 16.38
N LEU A 73 -2.51 2.36 17.14
CA LEU A 73 -1.08 2.33 17.46
C LEU A 73 -0.20 2.03 16.23
N ALA A 74 -0.77 1.50 15.14
CA ALA A 74 -0.06 1.24 13.88
C ALA A 74 1.26 0.46 14.05
N GLU A 75 1.30 -0.50 14.96
CA GLU A 75 2.55 -1.08 15.48
C GLU A 75 3.43 -1.72 14.42
N SER A 76 2.85 -2.48 13.48
CA SER A 76 3.64 -3.12 12.41
C SER A 76 4.31 -2.08 11.48
N LYS A 77 3.81 -0.85 11.41
CA LYS A 77 4.35 0.23 10.59
C LYS A 77 5.36 1.08 11.36
N VAL A 78 4.95 1.65 12.50
CA VAL A 78 5.85 2.54 13.26
C VAL A 78 7.10 1.82 13.74
N ARG A 79 7.03 0.52 14.05
CA ARG A 79 8.20 -0.29 14.41
C ARG A 79 9.15 -0.58 13.24
N GLN A 80 8.76 -0.28 12.01
CA GLN A 80 9.63 -0.28 10.84
C GLN A 80 10.24 1.09 10.54
N GLY A 81 9.91 2.12 11.32
CA GLY A 81 10.34 3.50 11.08
C GLY A 81 9.39 4.30 10.20
N VAL A 82 8.22 3.76 9.89
CA VAL A 82 7.20 4.45 9.10
C VAL A 82 6.50 5.51 9.95
N THR A 83 6.47 6.74 9.46
CA THR A 83 5.79 7.89 10.08
C THR A 83 4.62 8.40 9.26
N THR A 84 4.53 7.97 8.00
CA THR A 84 3.45 8.35 7.08
C THR A 84 3.12 7.17 6.18
N GLU A 85 1.84 6.90 5.93
CA GLU A 85 1.41 5.91 4.95
C GLU A 85 0.33 6.44 4.00
N VAL A 86 0.38 5.97 2.75
CA VAL A 86 -0.62 6.27 1.72
C VAL A 86 -1.64 5.15 1.70
N ILE A 87 -2.89 5.45 2.06
CA ILE A 87 -4.00 4.50 2.10
C ILE A 87 -4.97 4.70 0.93
N GLY A 88 -5.93 3.80 0.74
CA GLY A 88 -6.89 3.87 -0.36
C GLY A 88 -6.31 3.41 -1.69
N ASN A 89 -5.34 2.51 -1.68
CA ASN A 89 -4.67 1.96 -2.87
C ASN A 89 -5.51 0.86 -3.57
N CYS A 90 -5.05 0.41 -4.72
CA CYS A 90 -5.59 -0.70 -5.52
C CYS A 90 -7.09 -0.58 -5.83
N GLY A 91 -7.59 0.64 -6.01
CA GLY A 91 -8.98 0.90 -6.41
C GLY A 91 -10.00 0.74 -5.29
N PHE A 92 -9.54 0.58 -4.05
CA PHE A 92 -10.38 0.39 -2.87
C PHE A 92 -10.00 1.40 -1.77
N SER A 93 -11.01 2.04 -1.16
CA SER A 93 -10.82 3.00 -0.05
C SER A 93 -11.94 2.88 0.97
N ALA A 94 -11.69 3.29 2.22
CA ALA A 94 -12.71 3.28 3.27
C ALA A 94 -13.84 4.29 3.03
N ALA A 95 -13.67 5.23 2.11
CA ALA A 95 -14.67 6.22 1.73
C ALA A 95 -14.46 6.68 0.27
N PRO A 96 -15.51 7.17 -0.44
CA PRO A 96 -16.90 7.28 0.02
C PRO A 96 -17.66 5.93 -0.02
N LEU A 97 -18.69 5.80 0.81
CA LEU A 97 -19.50 4.58 0.96
C LEU A 97 -21.00 4.91 0.93
N ASN A 98 -21.79 3.96 0.38
CA ASN A 98 -23.23 3.87 0.59
C ASN A 98 -23.57 2.56 1.32
N ASP A 99 -24.85 2.34 1.65
CA ASP A 99 -25.27 1.15 2.39
C ASP A 99 -24.99 -0.17 1.64
N PHE A 100 -25.02 -0.13 0.30
CA PHE A 100 -24.66 -1.29 -0.51
C PHE A 100 -23.18 -1.65 -0.30
N LEU A 101 -22.25 -0.70 -0.46
CA LEU A 101 -20.82 -0.93 -0.26
C LEU A 101 -20.50 -1.33 1.20
N LYS A 102 -21.14 -0.69 2.19
CA LYS A 102 -20.97 -1.06 3.60
C LYS A 102 -21.31 -2.53 3.84
N ARG A 103 -22.43 -3.02 3.27
CA ARG A 103 -22.80 -4.44 3.35
C ARG A 103 -21.77 -5.33 2.68
N GLN A 104 -21.33 -5.02 1.44
CA GLN A 104 -20.33 -5.82 0.73
C GLN A 104 -19.01 -5.92 1.51
N ILE A 105 -18.50 -4.80 2.02
CA ILE A 105 -17.28 -4.75 2.84
C ILE A 105 -17.43 -5.62 4.08
N MET A 106 -18.54 -5.50 4.80
CA MET A 106 -18.78 -6.29 6.01
C MET A 106 -18.96 -7.78 5.72
N GLU A 107 -19.56 -8.15 4.60
CA GLU A 107 -19.71 -9.54 4.19
C GLU A 107 -18.36 -10.21 3.88
N MET A 108 -17.47 -9.49 3.19
CA MET A 108 -16.16 -9.98 2.75
C MET A 108 -15.07 -9.88 3.82
N SER A 109 -15.32 -9.23 4.95
CA SER A 109 -14.29 -9.02 5.98
C SER A 109 -14.72 -9.56 7.35
N PRO A 110 -14.42 -10.84 7.66
CA PRO A 110 -14.65 -11.42 8.99
C PRO A 110 -13.92 -10.64 10.10
N ILE A 111 -12.74 -10.11 9.81
CA ILE A 111 -11.93 -9.31 10.74
C ILE A 111 -12.68 -8.05 11.20
N LEU A 112 -13.33 -7.33 10.28
CA LEU A 112 -14.13 -6.14 10.64
C LEU A 112 -15.35 -6.48 11.48
N LYS A 113 -16.00 -7.63 11.20
CA LYS A 113 -17.12 -8.14 12.00
C LYS A 113 -16.69 -8.48 13.41
N GLU A 114 -15.61 -9.22 13.55
CA GLU A 114 -15.06 -9.61 14.85
C GLU A 114 -14.58 -8.41 15.67
N ALA A 115 -13.94 -7.43 15.00
CA ALA A 115 -13.58 -6.15 15.60
C ALA A 115 -14.79 -5.29 15.98
N LYS A 116 -16.01 -5.69 15.58
CA LYS A 116 -17.25 -4.93 15.77
C LYS A 116 -17.16 -3.49 15.23
N LEU A 117 -16.39 -3.30 14.16
CA LEU A 117 -16.21 -1.99 13.54
C LEU A 117 -17.52 -1.52 12.90
N LYS A 118 -17.99 -0.35 13.30
CA LYS A 118 -19.19 0.27 12.72
C LYS A 118 -18.79 1.21 11.59
N LEU A 119 -19.27 0.95 10.37
CA LEU A 119 -19.07 1.80 9.20
C LEU A 119 -20.11 2.93 9.19
N ASN A 120 -20.01 3.86 10.16
CA ASN A 120 -20.97 4.93 10.40
C ASN A 120 -20.60 6.26 9.72
N TRP A 121 -19.90 6.19 8.60
CA TRP A 121 -19.57 7.32 7.73
C TRP A 121 -19.97 7.00 6.28
N SER A 122 -20.08 8.02 5.45
CA SER A 122 -20.43 7.92 4.03
C SER A 122 -19.50 8.73 3.14
N SER A 123 -18.97 9.88 3.62
CA SER A 123 -18.07 10.74 2.87
C SER A 123 -16.60 10.55 3.30
N MET A 124 -15.68 11.06 2.50
CA MET A 124 -14.26 11.07 2.84
C MET A 124 -14.00 11.93 4.07
N ASP A 125 -14.60 13.10 4.17
CA ASP A 125 -14.44 14.00 5.32
C ASP A 125 -14.89 13.35 6.64
N GLU A 126 -16.03 12.65 6.65
CA GLU A 126 -16.50 11.92 7.83
C GLU A 126 -15.52 10.83 8.27
N TYR A 127 -14.98 10.06 7.30
CA TYR A 127 -13.98 9.03 7.57
C TYR A 127 -12.68 9.63 8.13
N LEU A 128 -12.16 10.67 7.49
CA LEU A 128 -10.92 11.31 7.93
C LEU A 128 -11.07 11.95 9.31
N LYS A 129 -12.19 12.61 9.59
CA LYS A 129 -12.53 13.13 10.93
C LYS A 129 -12.62 12.02 11.98
N LYS A 130 -13.06 10.82 11.58
CA LYS A 130 -13.09 9.67 12.50
C LYS A 130 -11.68 9.19 12.85
N LEU A 131 -10.76 9.11 11.89
CA LEU A 131 -9.34 8.83 12.17
C LEU A 131 -8.74 9.87 13.13
N GLU A 132 -8.97 11.16 12.87
CA GLU A 132 -8.47 12.26 13.70
C GLU A 132 -9.01 12.22 15.13
N ARG A 133 -10.31 11.93 15.31
CA ARG A 133 -10.94 11.83 16.64
C ARG A 133 -10.45 10.61 17.43
N ASN A 134 -10.19 9.50 16.77
CA ASN A 134 -9.64 8.31 17.42
C ASN A 134 -8.17 8.52 17.82
N GLY A 135 -7.47 9.45 17.16
CA GLY A 135 -6.01 9.54 17.18
C GLY A 135 -5.38 8.37 16.41
N ILE A 136 -4.22 8.59 15.84
CA ILE A 136 -3.41 7.60 15.09
C ILE A 136 -1.93 7.83 15.38
N ALA A 137 -1.13 6.77 15.39
CA ALA A 137 0.30 6.88 15.74
C ALA A 137 1.18 7.43 14.60
N LEU A 138 0.71 7.41 13.35
CA LEU A 138 1.41 7.87 12.15
C LEU A 138 0.52 8.78 11.30
N ASN A 139 1.12 9.50 10.36
CA ASN A 139 0.39 10.33 9.42
C ASN A 139 -0.24 9.49 8.32
N VAL A 140 -1.39 9.93 7.80
CA VAL A 140 -2.14 9.25 6.74
C VAL A 140 -2.37 10.19 5.57
N VAL A 141 -2.06 9.71 4.36
CA VAL A 141 -2.34 10.36 3.07
C VAL A 141 -3.43 9.55 2.36
N PRO A 142 -4.67 10.04 2.21
CA PRO A 142 -5.76 9.26 1.66
C PRO A 142 -5.86 9.37 0.14
N LEU A 143 -5.99 8.22 -0.55
CA LEU A 143 -6.46 8.13 -1.93
C LEU A 143 -7.94 7.71 -1.94
N VAL A 144 -8.61 7.94 -3.07
CA VAL A 144 -9.94 7.38 -3.31
C VAL A 144 -9.88 6.29 -4.38
N GLY A 145 -10.48 5.14 -4.08
CA GLY A 145 -10.56 4.02 -5.01
C GLY A 145 -11.56 4.27 -6.15
N ASN A 146 -11.15 4.06 -7.41
CA ASN A 146 -12.09 4.13 -8.52
C ASN A 146 -13.15 3.03 -8.45
N GLY A 147 -12.83 1.90 -7.83
CA GLY A 147 -13.80 0.84 -7.53
C GLY A 147 -14.94 1.34 -6.63
N ASN A 148 -14.63 2.13 -5.58
CA ASN A 148 -15.66 2.78 -4.76
C ASN A 148 -16.52 3.74 -5.60
N ILE A 149 -15.89 4.63 -6.37
CA ILE A 149 -16.59 5.60 -7.22
C ILE A 149 -17.52 4.88 -8.22
N ARG A 150 -17.02 3.83 -8.85
CA ARG A 150 -17.78 3.02 -9.80
C ARG A 150 -18.94 2.29 -9.11
N ALA A 151 -18.70 1.64 -7.97
CA ALA A 151 -19.72 0.90 -7.22
C ALA A 151 -20.83 1.80 -6.69
N LEU A 152 -20.54 3.04 -6.30
CA LEU A 152 -21.54 4.02 -5.87
C LEU A 152 -22.55 4.37 -6.98
N VAL A 153 -22.13 4.30 -8.25
CA VAL A 153 -22.97 4.72 -9.39
C VAL A 153 -23.55 3.53 -10.15
N MET A 154 -22.81 2.42 -10.25
CA MET A 154 -23.13 1.28 -11.11
C MET A 154 -23.15 -0.07 -10.36
N GLY A 155 -22.84 -0.08 -9.05
CA GLY A 155 -22.65 -1.36 -8.34
C GLY A 155 -21.48 -2.15 -8.94
N TYR A 156 -21.66 -3.47 -9.04
CA TYR A 156 -20.66 -4.39 -9.62
C TYR A 156 -21.00 -4.79 -11.06
N GLU A 157 -21.66 -3.89 -11.82
CA GLU A 157 -21.93 -4.13 -13.24
C GLU A 157 -20.67 -4.02 -14.10
N SER A 158 -20.49 -4.95 -15.03
CA SER A 158 -19.35 -4.96 -15.98
C SER A 158 -19.51 -3.99 -17.15
N LYS A 159 -20.70 -3.38 -17.31
CA LYS A 159 -21.02 -2.46 -18.40
C LYS A 159 -20.19 -1.18 -18.36
N GLN A 160 -20.01 -0.57 -19.54
CA GLN A 160 -19.47 0.78 -19.63
C GLN A 160 -20.43 1.81 -19.03
N PRO A 161 -19.92 2.88 -18.38
CA PRO A 161 -20.78 3.93 -17.88
C PRO A 161 -21.42 4.71 -19.03
N SER A 162 -22.72 5.00 -18.91
CA SER A 162 -23.35 6.01 -19.74
C SER A 162 -22.73 7.38 -19.46
N GLN A 163 -22.94 8.36 -20.37
CA GLN A 163 -22.50 9.75 -20.17
C GLN A 163 -23.03 10.33 -18.85
N ASN A 164 -24.25 9.95 -18.46
CA ASN A 164 -24.84 10.38 -17.19
C ASN A 164 -24.12 9.73 -15.99
N ASN A 165 -23.81 8.44 -16.05
CA ASN A 165 -23.07 7.76 -15.01
C ASN A 165 -21.66 8.32 -14.86
N LEU A 166 -20.98 8.57 -15.97
CA LEU A 166 -19.64 9.18 -15.95
C LEU A 166 -19.67 10.58 -15.32
N ARG A 167 -20.69 11.41 -15.63
CA ARG A 167 -20.88 12.71 -14.98
C ARG A 167 -21.09 12.58 -13.46
N LYS A 168 -21.88 11.59 -13.01
CA LYS A 168 -22.07 11.32 -11.58
C LYS A 168 -20.75 10.90 -10.91
N MET A 169 -19.99 9.99 -11.54
CA MET A 169 -18.67 9.57 -11.02
C MET A 169 -17.72 10.77 -10.89
N LYS A 170 -17.61 11.62 -11.90
CA LYS A 170 -16.80 12.84 -11.88
C LYS A 170 -17.19 13.77 -10.73
N LYS A 171 -18.49 13.97 -10.49
CA LYS A 171 -19.00 14.82 -9.40
C LYS A 171 -18.65 14.24 -8.03
N ILE A 172 -18.83 12.92 -7.84
CA ILE A 172 -18.46 12.24 -6.58
C ILE A 172 -16.95 12.35 -6.35
N LEU A 173 -16.14 12.10 -7.39
CA LEU A 173 -14.69 12.19 -7.31
C LEU A 173 -14.21 13.58 -6.94
N ALA A 174 -14.70 14.63 -7.64
CA ALA A 174 -14.34 16.01 -7.33
C ALA A 174 -14.63 16.36 -5.86
N LYS A 175 -15.84 16.02 -5.38
CA LYS A 175 -16.22 16.22 -3.98
C LYS A 175 -15.27 15.48 -3.02
N THR A 176 -14.91 14.23 -3.32
CA THR A 176 -14.03 13.41 -2.48
C THR A 176 -12.60 14.01 -2.41
N ILE A 177 -12.10 14.58 -3.50
CA ILE A 177 -10.82 15.32 -3.51
C ILE A 177 -10.93 16.59 -2.66
N GLU A 178 -12.01 17.35 -2.77
CA GLU A 178 -12.26 18.56 -1.95
C GLU A 178 -12.40 18.23 -0.45
N GLU A 179 -12.86 17.05 -0.11
CA GLU A 179 -12.94 16.52 1.25
C GLU A 179 -11.59 16.04 1.80
N GLY A 180 -10.53 16.00 0.96
CA GLY A 180 -9.15 15.78 1.41
C GLY A 180 -8.41 14.61 0.78
N ALA A 181 -9.01 13.82 -0.11
CA ALA A 181 -8.27 12.80 -0.83
C ALA A 181 -7.21 13.44 -1.74
N VAL A 182 -5.99 12.86 -1.79
CA VAL A 182 -4.87 13.41 -2.55
C VAL A 182 -4.74 12.83 -3.96
N GLY A 183 -5.57 11.85 -4.31
CA GLY A 183 -5.50 11.21 -5.59
C GLY A 183 -6.55 10.13 -5.79
N LEU A 184 -6.52 9.54 -6.98
CA LEU A 184 -7.35 8.41 -7.39
C LEU A 184 -6.48 7.16 -7.44
N SER A 185 -6.98 6.04 -6.92
CA SER A 185 -6.36 4.73 -7.14
C SER A 185 -7.22 3.82 -8.01
N SER A 186 -6.59 2.88 -8.69
CA SER A 186 -7.29 1.80 -9.40
C SER A 186 -6.68 0.44 -9.09
N GLY A 187 -7.51 -0.61 -9.10
CA GLY A 187 -7.07 -2.00 -9.01
C GLY A 187 -7.67 -2.79 -10.16
N LEU A 188 -7.01 -2.76 -11.32
CA LEU A 188 -7.59 -3.17 -12.59
C LEU A 188 -7.65 -4.71 -12.77
N ILE A 189 -7.41 -5.45 -11.71
CA ILE A 189 -7.72 -6.88 -11.58
C ILE A 189 -8.89 -7.15 -10.62
N TYR A 190 -9.28 -6.16 -9.81
CA TYR A 190 -10.32 -6.30 -8.78
C TYR A 190 -11.64 -5.69 -9.21
N PRO A 191 -12.77 -6.43 -9.16
CA PRO A 191 -14.09 -5.88 -9.39
C PRO A 191 -14.52 -4.88 -8.28
N PRO A 192 -15.22 -3.79 -8.64
CA PRO A 192 -15.63 -3.40 -9.98
C PRO A 192 -14.61 -2.52 -10.73
N SER A 193 -13.43 -2.25 -10.15
CA SER A 193 -12.38 -1.41 -10.73
C SER A 193 -11.90 -1.96 -12.09
N CYS A 194 -11.77 -3.29 -12.21
CA CYS A 194 -11.31 -3.96 -13.44
C CYS A 194 -12.24 -3.77 -14.65
N TYR A 195 -13.49 -3.41 -14.43
CA TYR A 195 -14.45 -3.13 -15.52
C TYR A 195 -14.28 -1.73 -16.11
N ALA A 196 -13.49 -0.87 -15.49
CA ALA A 196 -13.19 0.45 -16.01
C ALA A 196 -12.33 0.37 -17.28
N HIS A 197 -12.75 1.06 -18.33
CA HIS A 197 -11.96 1.22 -19.56
C HIS A 197 -10.94 2.34 -19.40
N THR A 198 -9.89 2.30 -20.21
CA THR A 198 -8.86 3.35 -20.25
C THR A 198 -9.47 4.74 -20.41
N GLY A 199 -10.50 4.89 -21.25
CA GLY A 199 -11.21 6.17 -21.45
C GLY A 199 -11.92 6.68 -20.20
N GLU A 200 -12.56 5.80 -19.41
CA GLU A 200 -13.16 6.14 -18.12
C GLU A 200 -12.10 6.65 -17.14
N LEU A 201 -10.98 5.93 -17.04
CA LEU A 201 -9.86 6.29 -16.15
C LEU A 201 -9.22 7.62 -16.56
N ILE A 202 -9.06 7.89 -17.86
CA ILE A 202 -8.58 9.18 -18.36
C ILE A 202 -9.51 10.31 -17.94
N GLU A 203 -10.82 10.14 -18.11
CA GLU A 203 -11.79 11.16 -17.78
C GLU A 203 -11.90 11.45 -16.27
N LEU A 204 -11.74 10.42 -15.42
CA LEU A 204 -11.66 10.60 -13.98
C LEU A 204 -10.31 11.24 -13.57
N SER A 205 -9.22 10.81 -14.18
CA SER A 205 -7.88 11.35 -13.93
C SER A 205 -7.76 12.83 -14.30
N LYS A 206 -8.46 13.31 -15.34
CA LYS A 206 -8.54 14.74 -15.67
C LYS A 206 -9.10 15.59 -14.52
N ILE A 207 -10.08 15.05 -13.77
CA ILE A 207 -10.62 15.74 -12.59
C ILE A 207 -9.53 15.88 -11.52
N VAL A 208 -8.85 14.77 -11.18
CA VAL A 208 -7.81 14.78 -10.15
C VAL A 208 -6.60 15.65 -10.53
N ALA A 209 -6.23 15.65 -11.82
CA ALA A 209 -5.14 16.48 -12.34
C ALA A 209 -5.39 17.99 -12.15
N GLN A 210 -6.65 18.45 -12.20
CA GLN A 210 -7.02 19.84 -11.91
C GLN A 210 -6.66 20.26 -10.48
N TYR A 211 -6.66 19.33 -9.55
CA TYR A 211 -6.27 19.52 -8.15
C TYR A 211 -4.80 19.20 -7.91
N ARG A 212 -4.03 18.84 -8.96
CA ARG A 212 -2.63 18.40 -8.87
C ARG A 212 -2.43 17.13 -8.02
N GLY A 213 -3.44 16.27 -7.94
CA GLY A 213 -3.37 14.97 -7.28
C GLY A 213 -2.64 13.91 -8.13
N ILE A 214 -2.56 12.68 -7.61
CA ILE A 214 -1.91 11.54 -8.27
C ILE A 214 -2.92 10.49 -8.73
N TYR A 215 -2.51 9.64 -9.67
CA TYR A 215 -3.18 8.40 -10.04
C TYR A 215 -2.28 7.21 -9.71
N ALA A 216 -2.66 6.39 -8.72
CA ALA A 216 -1.96 5.17 -8.35
C ALA A 216 -2.68 3.95 -8.94
N SER A 217 -1.96 3.06 -9.60
CA SER A 217 -2.59 1.94 -10.32
C SER A 217 -1.96 0.59 -10.01
N HIS A 218 -2.73 -0.30 -9.36
CA HIS A 218 -2.56 -1.72 -9.60
C HIS A 218 -3.01 -1.96 -11.04
N ILE A 219 -2.06 -2.14 -11.93
CA ILE A 219 -2.26 -2.22 -13.38
C ILE A 219 -3.08 -3.46 -13.78
N ARG A 220 -3.62 -3.46 -15.00
CA ARG A 220 -4.57 -4.47 -15.49
C ARG A 220 -4.02 -5.89 -15.58
N GLY A 221 -2.70 -6.05 -15.57
CA GLY A 221 -2.05 -7.35 -15.51
C GLY A 221 -0.56 -7.21 -15.26
N GLU A 222 -0.05 -8.08 -14.41
CA GLU A 222 1.35 -8.15 -14.00
C GLU A 222 2.08 -9.36 -14.60
N GLY A 223 1.37 -10.15 -15.39
CA GLY A 223 1.85 -11.35 -16.08
C GLY A 223 2.08 -11.15 -17.58
N GLU A 224 1.34 -11.88 -18.40
CA GLU A 224 1.48 -11.83 -19.86
C GLU A 224 1.23 -10.44 -20.43
N THR A 225 0.24 -9.73 -19.90
CA THR A 225 -0.17 -8.38 -20.32
C THR A 225 0.58 -7.24 -19.62
N LEU A 226 1.66 -7.52 -18.89
CA LEU A 226 2.41 -6.52 -18.11
C LEU A 226 2.80 -5.29 -18.94
N ILE A 227 3.34 -5.50 -20.14
CA ILE A 227 3.81 -4.42 -21.02
C ILE A 227 2.66 -3.52 -21.46
N ASP A 228 1.54 -4.12 -21.86
CA ASP A 228 0.35 -3.38 -22.30
C ASP A 228 -0.30 -2.64 -21.13
N SER A 229 -0.28 -3.22 -19.94
CA SER A 229 -0.81 -2.62 -18.73
C SER A 229 0.00 -1.40 -18.26
N VAL A 230 1.32 -1.45 -18.39
CA VAL A 230 2.19 -0.29 -18.14
C VAL A 230 1.98 0.79 -19.20
N ARG A 231 1.80 0.39 -20.46
CA ARG A 231 1.46 1.33 -21.55
C ARG A 231 0.12 2.05 -21.27
N GLU A 232 -0.90 1.31 -20.80
CA GLU A 232 -2.20 1.88 -20.39
C GLU A 232 -2.02 2.95 -19.29
N ALA A 233 -1.25 2.65 -18.24
CA ALA A 233 -1.00 3.59 -17.15
C ALA A 233 -0.28 4.87 -17.63
N ILE A 234 0.73 4.73 -18.51
CA ILE A 234 1.44 5.85 -19.14
C ILE A 234 0.49 6.67 -20.03
N GLU A 235 -0.36 6.00 -20.80
CA GLU A 235 -1.36 6.66 -21.66
C GLU A 235 -2.35 7.49 -20.85
N ILE A 236 -2.81 6.96 -19.70
CA ILE A 236 -3.67 7.70 -18.77
C ILE A 236 -2.96 8.99 -18.31
N GLY A 237 -1.69 8.89 -17.88
CA GLY A 237 -0.88 10.03 -17.49
C GLY A 237 -0.76 11.06 -18.61
N LYS A 238 -0.38 10.61 -19.81
CA LYS A 238 -0.18 11.48 -20.99
C LYS A 238 -1.46 12.22 -21.41
N LYS A 239 -2.60 11.51 -21.43
CA LYS A 239 -3.87 12.10 -21.90
C LYS A 239 -4.61 12.95 -20.86
N SER A 240 -4.36 12.71 -19.56
CA SER A 240 -5.00 13.46 -18.48
C SER A 240 -4.13 14.55 -17.87
N GLY A 241 -2.80 14.49 -18.07
CA GLY A 241 -1.82 15.38 -17.41
C GLY A 241 -1.61 15.06 -15.93
N ILE A 242 -2.09 13.89 -15.46
CA ILE A 242 -1.93 13.48 -14.06
C ILE A 242 -0.58 12.85 -13.81
N SER A 243 -0.06 13.02 -12.60
CA SER A 243 1.12 12.29 -12.08
C SER A 243 0.72 10.83 -11.80
N VAL A 244 1.43 9.85 -12.38
CA VAL A 244 1.12 8.43 -12.31
C VAL A 244 2.07 7.69 -11.39
N GLU A 245 1.52 6.82 -10.54
CA GLU A 245 2.23 5.83 -9.72
C GLU A 245 1.82 4.42 -10.15
N ILE A 246 2.77 3.62 -10.64
CA ILE A 246 2.54 2.20 -10.91
C ILE A 246 2.79 1.43 -9.63
N SER A 247 1.72 0.91 -9.04
CA SER A 247 1.73 0.22 -7.75
C SER A 247 2.51 -1.09 -7.81
N HIS A 248 3.31 -1.39 -6.76
CA HIS A 248 4.01 -2.66 -6.50
C HIS A 248 4.54 -3.34 -7.77
N HIS A 249 5.28 -2.59 -8.59
CA HIS A 249 5.69 -2.99 -9.94
C HIS A 249 6.50 -4.28 -9.96
N LYS A 250 6.00 -5.28 -10.68
CA LYS A 250 6.60 -6.61 -10.80
C LYS A 250 6.26 -7.30 -12.12
N ALA A 251 6.98 -8.39 -12.43
CA ALA A 251 6.58 -9.38 -13.43
C ALA A 251 6.19 -10.68 -12.70
N SER A 252 4.93 -11.06 -12.79
CA SER A 252 4.37 -12.24 -12.14
C SER A 252 4.39 -13.46 -13.06
N GLY A 253 4.86 -14.60 -12.51
CA GLY A 253 4.99 -15.89 -13.23
C GLY A 253 6.29 -16.03 -14.01
N LYS A 254 6.90 -17.22 -13.95
CA LYS A 254 8.23 -17.54 -14.51
C LYS A 254 8.39 -17.14 -15.98
N ARG A 255 7.34 -17.30 -16.80
CA ARG A 255 7.33 -16.96 -18.24
C ARG A 255 7.50 -15.45 -18.50
N ASN A 256 7.22 -14.62 -17.50
CA ASN A 256 7.22 -13.16 -17.61
C ASN A 256 8.47 -12.51 -17.02
N TRP A 257 9.33 -13.30 -16.34
CA TRP A 257 10.54 -12.78 -15.72
C TRP A 257 11.47 -12.14 -16.76
N GLY A 258 11.97 -10.96 -16.43
CA GLY A 258 12.77 -10.12 -17.32
C GLY A 258 11.98 -9.00 -17.99
N LYS A 259 10.64 -9.08 -18.10
CA LYS A 259 9.80 -8.03 -18.72
C LYS A 259 9.90 -6.67 -17.98
N VAL A 260 10.25 -6.66 -16.69
CA VAL A 260 10.45 -5.40 -15.95
C VAL A 260 11.50 -4.50 -16.56
N LYS A 261 12.52 -5.04 -17.25
CA LYS A 261 13.51 -4.22 -17.95
C LYS A 261 12.87 -3.36 -19.05
N GLN A 262 11.94 -3.94 -19.79
CA GLN A 262 11.22 -3.24 -20.85
C GLN A 262 10.27 -2.19 -20.26
N THR A 263 9.52 -2.53 -19.20
CA THR A 263 8.58 -1.60 -18.59
C THR A 263 9.28 -0.45 -17.87
N LEU A 264 10.43 -0.68 -17.24
CA LEU A 264 11.26 0.39 -16.67
C LEU A 264 11.78 1.35 -17.76
N LYS A 265 12.21 0.81 -18.91
CA LYS A 265 12.58 1.62 -20.08
C LYS A 265 11.40 2.47 -20.58
N MET A 266 10.18 1.91 -20.63
CA MET A 266 8.96 2.67 -20.99
C MET A 266 8.68 3.81 -19.99
N ILE A 267 8.93 3.59 -18.70
CA ILE A 267 8.83 4.64 -17.68
C ILE A 267 9.85 5.76 -17.96
N ASP A 268 11.11 5.42 -18.26
CA ASP A 268 12.15 6.40 -18.59
C ASP A 268 11.80 7.19 -19.83
N GLU A 269 11.36 6.54 -20.90
CA GLU A 269 10.92 7.17 -22.13
C GLU A 269 9.74 8.12 -21.90
N ALA A 270 8.74 7.72 -21.08
CA ALA A 270 7.62 8.59 -20.73
C ALA A 270 8.09 9.82 -19.95
N ARG A 271 8.99 9.63 -18.99
CA ARG A 271 9.56 10.73 -18.19
C ARG A 271 10.39 11.69 -19.01
N SER A 272 11.15 11.21 -20.01
CA SER A 272 11.97 12.05 -20.89
C SER A 272 11.15 13.02 -21.74
N VAL A 273 9.86 12.71 -21.98
CA VAL A 273 8.93 13.58 -22.70
C VAL A 273 7.95 14.31 -21.76
N GLY A 274 8.26 14.37 -20.45
CA GLY A 274 7.55 15.18 -19.47
C GLY A 274 6.33 14.51 -18.81
N VAL A 275 6.09 13.22 -19.03
CA VAL A 275 5.02 12.48 -18.32
C VAL A 275 5.57 12.04 -16.96
N ASP A 276 4.98 12.53 -15.86
CA ASP A 276 5.42 12.15 -14.51
C ASP A 276 4.91 10.75 -14.15
N VAL A 277 5.75 9.73 -14.38
CA VAL A 277 5.47 8.32 -14.04
C VAL A 277 6.54 7.82 -13.08
N THR A 278 6.10 7.21 -11.98
CA THR A 278 6.91 6.52 -10.98
C THR A 278 6.31 5.15 -10.68
N CYS A 279 7.01 4.34 -9.90
CA CYS A 279 6.48 3.07 -9.40
C CYS A 279 6.94 2.81 -7.96
N ASP A 280 6.23 1.94 -7.25
CA ASP A 280 6.68 1.42 -5.97
C ASP A 280 7.00 -0.08 -6.03
N VAL A 281 7.72 -0.56 -5.01
CA VAL A 281 8.14 -1.95 -4.89
C VAL A 281 8.35 -2.33 -3.42
N TYR A 282 8.03 -3.58 -3.08
CA TYR A 282 8.43 -4.20 -1.81
C TYR A 282 9.57 -5.21 -2.03
N PRO A 283 10.47 -5.39 -1.03
CA PRO A 283 11.68 -6.21 -1.20
C PRO A 283 11.44 -7.70 -0.93
N TYR A 284 10.39 -8.29 -1.52
CA TYR A 284 10.00 -9.70 -1.38
C TYR A 284 9.66 -10.31 -2.74
N LEU A 285 9.58 -11.66 -2.79
CA LEU A 285 9.41 -12.43 -4.04
C LEU A 285 8.02 -13.07 -4.16
N ALA A 286 7.08 -12.67 -3.33
CA ALA A 286 5.70 -13.10 -3.37
C ALA A 286 4.76 -11.91 -3.25
N GLY A 287 3.54 -12.05 -3.76
CA GLY A 287 2.43 -11.15 -3.53
C GLY A 287 1.44 -11.71 -2.50
N MET A 288 0.48 -10.89 -2.05
CA MET A 288 -0.64 -11.31 -1.22
C MET A 288 -1.92 -10.67 -1.73
N THR A 289 -2.97 -11.47 -1.90
CA THR A 289 -4.28 -11.02 -2.39
C THR A 289 -5.38 -11.99 -1.95
N GLY A 290 -6.64 -11.73 -2.32
CA GLY A 290 -7.75 -12.67 -2.12
C GLY A 290 -7.64 -13.89 -3.03
N LEU A 291 -8.08 -15.04 -2.55
CA LEU A 291 -8.15 -16.29 -3.33
C LEU A 291 -9.03 -16.15 -4.58
N ASP A 292 -10.05 -15.34 -4.49
CA ASP A 292 -10.98 -14.99 -5.56
C ASP A 292 -10.33 -14.28 -6.77
N ALA A 293 -9.18 -13.61 -6.55
CA ALA A 293 -8.41 -12.97 -7.63
C ALA A 293 -7.82 -13.98 -8.64
N LEU A 294 -7.82 -15.28 -8.31
CA LEU A 294 -7.46 -16.34 -9.24
C LEU A 294 -8.56 -16.60 -10.29
N LEU A 295 -9.78 -16.15 -10.05
CA LEU A 295 -10.89 -16.36 -10.98
C LEU A 295 -10.87 -15.33 -12.12
N PRO A 296 -11.39 -15.67 -13.30
CA PRO A 296 -11.72 -14.68 -14.33
C PRO A 296 -12.67 -13.61 -13.77
N THR A 297 -12.36 -12.33 -14.01
CA THR A 297 -13.05 -11.17 -13.42
C THR A 297 -14.57 -11.18 -13.64
N ARG A 298 -15.05 -11.76 -14.76
CA ARG A 298 -16.48 -11.90 -15.05
C ARG A 298 -17.25 -12.74 -14.03
N ALA A 299 -16.56 -13.63 -13.28
CA ALA A 299 -17.21 -14.41 -12.23
C ALA A 299 -17.81 -13.53 -11.13
N TRP A 300 -17.27 -12.35 -10.94
CA TRP A 300 -17.63 -11.39 -9.91
C TRP A 300 -18.78 -10.42 -10.26
N GLU A 301 -19.25 -10.40 -11.51
CA GLU A 301 -20.31 -9.49 -11.91
C GLU A 301 -21.55 -9.62 -11.00
N GLY A 302 -21.97 -8.49 -10.42
CA GLY A 302 -23.06 -8.44 -9.44
C GLY A 302 -22.62 -8.64 -7.97
N GLY A 303 -21.32 -8.81 -7.70
CA GLY A 303 -20.74 -8.87 -6.34
C GLY A 303 -20.67 -10.29 -5.77
N VAL A 304 -20.27 -10.38 -4.49
CA VAL A 304 -19.95 -11.66 -3.80
C VAL A 304 -21.12 -12.65 -3.79
N GLY A 305 -22.34 -12.18 -3.58
CA GLY A 305 -23.54 -13.05 -3.59
C GLY A 305 -23.73 -13.75 -4.93
N LYS A 306 -23.53 -13.02 -6.04
CA LYS A 306 -23.61 -13.57 -7.39
C LYS A 306 -22.43 -14.46 -7.76
N LEU A 307 -21.25 -14.18 -7.22
CA LEU A 307 -20.10 -15.07 -7.33
C LEU A 307 -20.41 -16.43 -6.70
N VAL A 308 -20.86 -16.45 -5.44
CA VAL A 308 -21.21 -17.68 -4.71
C VAL A 308 -22.30 -18.48 -5.43
N GLU A 309 -23.35 -17.79 -5.95
CA GLU A 309 -24.41 -18.42 -6.75
C GLU A 309 -23.84 -19.10 -8.00
N ARG A 310 -22.96 -18.42 -8.75
CA ARG A 310 -22.30 -18.95 -9.96
C ARG A 310 -21.42 -20.16 -9.65
N LEU A 311 -20.68 -20.11 -8.56
CA LEU A 311 -19.78 -21.21 -8.17
C LEU A 311 -20.54 -22.47 -7.73
N ARG A 312 -21.85 -22.39 -7.44
CA ARG A 312 -22.71 -23.55 -7.17
C ARG A 312 -23.21 -24.24 -8.44
N ASP A 313 -23.17 -23.57 -9.61
CA ASP A 313 -23.57 -24.18 -10.89
C ASP A 313 -22.41 -25.00 -11.51
N PRO A 314 -22.58 -26.33 -11.67
CA PRO A 314 -21.53 -27.18 -12.27
C PRO A 314 -21.14 -26.80 -13.69
N ARG A 315 -22.05 -26.19 -14.47
CA ARG A 315 -21.78 -25.74 -15.85
C ARG A 315 -20.86 -24.53 -15.82
N ILE A 316 -21.08 -23.61 -14.89
CA ILE A 316 -20.26 -22.43 -14.71
C ILE A 316 -18.86 -22.84 -14.20
N ARG A 317 -18.76 -23.75 -13.22
CA ARG A 317 -17.47 -24.31 -12.76
C ARG A 317 -16.65 -24.88 -13.92
N ARG A 318 -17.25 -25.73 -14.77
CA ARG A 318 -16.54 -26.29 -15.95
C ARG A 318 -16.02 -25.21 -16.89
N ARG A 319 -16.81 -24.13 -17.09
CA ARG A 319 -16.40 -23.00 -17.94
C ARG A 319 -15.25 -22.21 -17.29
N LEU A 320 -15.34 -21.85 -16.01
CA LEU A 320 -14.30 -21.13 -15.27
C LEU A 320 -12.99 -21.94 -15.24
N ARG A 321 -13.07 -23.24 -14.93
CA ARG A 321 -11.92 -24.16 -14.97
C ARG A 321 -11.20 -24.13 -16.33
N ARG A 322 -11.96 -24.21 -17.42
CA ARG A 322 -11.38 -24.14 -18.78
C ARG A 322 -10.68 -22.82 -19.01
N GLU A 323 -11.29 -21.69 -18.68
CA GLU A 323 -10.71 -20.37 -18.85
C GLU A 323 -9.44 -20.17 -18.01
N MET A 324 -9.43 -20.65 -16.77
CA MET A 324 -8.23 -20.63 -15.94
C MET A 324 -7.10 -21.45 -16.54
N LYS A 325 -7.39 -22.64 -17.08
CA LYS A 325 -6.41 -23.48 -17.79
C LYS A 325 -5.88 -22.84 -19.07
N GLU A 326 -6.69 -22.05 -19.77
CA GLU A 326 -6.30 -21.28 -20.96
C GLU A 326 -5.49 -20.00 -20.63
N GLY A 327 -5.10 -19.79 -19.36
CA GLY A 327 -4.30 -18.63 -18.93
C GLY A 327 -5.09 -17.33 -18.81
N ARG A 328 -6.42 -17.37 -18.76
CA ARG A 328 -7.28 -16.21 -18.56
C ARG A 328 -7.39 -15.77 -17.08
N SER A 329 -6.59 -16.39 -16.22
CA SER A 329 -6.30 -15.89 -14.88
C SER A 329 -5.07 -14.98 -14.95
N ASN A 330 -5.18 -13.76 -14.44
CA ASN A 330 -4.08 -12.78 -14.51
C ASN A 330 -2.89 -13.09 -13.57
N LEU A 331 -3.02 -14.08 -12.67
CA LEU A 331 -2.09 -14.28 -11.56
C LEU A 331 -1.35 -15.63 -11.57
N LEU A 332 -1.91 -16.68 -12.18
CA LEU A 332 -1.34 -18.04 -12.15
C LEU A 332 -1.33 -18.71 -13.53
N SER A 333 -0.29 -19.53 -13.77
CA SER A 333 -0.39 -20.66 -14.71
C SER A 333 -1.26 -21.75 -14.07
N ALA A 334 -2.09 -22.42 -14.86
CA ALA A 334 -3.17 -23.30 -14.42
C ALA A 334 -2.78 -24.46 -13.49
N ASP A 335 -1.49 -24.78 -13.36
CA ASP A 335 -0.99 -25.97 -12.64
C ASP A 335 0.02 -25.64 -11.53
N ASP A 336 0.23 -24.35 -11.20
CA ASP A 336 1.26 -23.92 -10.21
C ASP A 336 0.66 -23.73 -8.80
N TRP A 337 -0.09 -24.75 -8.32
CA TRP A 337 -0.75 -24.72 -7.02
C TRP A 337 0.23 -24.77 -5.83
N ASP A 338 1.48 -25.19 -6.04
CA ASP A 338 2.57 -25.12 -5.07
C ASP A 338 2.97 -23.67 -4.77
N SER A 339 2.73 -22.78 -5.71
CA SER A 339 3.05 -21.35 -5.55
C SER A 339 2.00 -20.57 -4.76
N VAL A 340 0.89 -21.19 -4.35
CA VAL A 340 -0.23 -20.52 -3.66
C VAL A 340 -0.37 -21.05 -2.25
N MET A 341 0.00 -20.23 -1.26
CA MET A 341 -0.14 -20.55 0.17
C MET A 341 -1.36 -19.82 0.75
N VAL A 342 -2.18 -20.54 1.53
CA VAL A 342 -3.28 -19.92 2.28
C VAL A 342 -2.72 -19.08 3.42
N ALA A 343 -3.03 -17.79 3.43
CA ALA A 343 -2.57 -16.84 4.44
C ALA A 343 -3.59 -16.61 5.56
N TYR A 344 -4.87 -16.57 5.20
CA TYR A 344 -5.97 -16.45 6.15
C TYR A 344 -7.19 -17.21 5.64
N CYS A 345 -7.79 -18.01 6.52
CA CYS A 345 -9.03 -18.72 6.25
C CYS A 345 -9.83 -18.84 7.57
N GLY A 346 -10.94 -18.12 7.69
CA GLY A 346 -11.68 -17.99 8.94
C GLY A 346 -12.26 -19.29 9.46
N GLY A 347 -12.88 -20.07 8.59
CA GLY A 347 -13.52 -21.36 8.91
C GLY A 347 -12.53 -22.54 8.92
N HIS A 348 -11.36 -22.41 8.27
CA HIS A 348 -10.42 -23.51 8.09
C HIS A 348 -8.98 -23.09 8.42
N ARG A 349 -8.72 -22.81 9.69
CA ARG A 349 -7.43 -22.37 10.20
C ARG A 349 -6.29 -23.36 9.95
N GLU A 350 -6.59 -24.65 9.81
CA GLU A 350 -5.64 -25.72 9.51
C GLU A 350 -5.02 -25.60 8.12
N TYR A 351 -5.58 -24.77 7.25
CA TYR A 351 -5.01 -24.50 5.92
C TYR A 351 -3.96 -23.38 5.95
N GLU A 352 -4.00 -22.51 6.95
CA GLU A 352 -3.10 -21.36 7.04
C GLU A 352 -1.61 -21.78 7.09
N GLY A 353 -0.85 -21.33 6.10
CA GLY A 353 0.58 -21.64 5.92
C GLY A 353 0.86 -22.89 5.09
N LYS A 354 -0.16 -23.56 4.59
CA LYS A 354 -0.03 -24.66 3.61
C LYS A 354 -0.28 -24.14 2.19
N THR A 355 0.35 -24.75 1.22
CA THR A 355 0.04 -24.52 -0.19
C THR A 355 -1.26 -25.22 -0.58
N ILE A 356 -1.91 -24.74 -1.65
CA ILE A 356 -3.10 -25.41 -2.18
C ILE A 356 -2.73 -26.84 -2.61
N ALA A 357 -1.55 -27.05 -3.22
CA ALA A 357 -1.08 -28.39 -3.60
C ALA A 357 -1.02 -29.35 -2.41
N GLU A 358 -0.40 -28.94 -1.27
CA GLU A 358 -0.35 -29.75 -0.05
C GLU A 358 -1.75 -30.11 0.49
N ILE A 359 -2.68 -29.14 0.46
CA ILE A 359 -4.04 -29.36 0.99
C ILE A 359 -4.81 -30.35 0.10
N VAL A 360 -4.77 -30.19 -1.22
CA VAL A 360 -5.54 -31.03 -2.14
C VAL A 360 -4.96 -32.45 -2.24
N GLU A 361 -3.64 -32.62 -2.13
CA GLU A 361 -2.99 -33.92 -2.02
C GLU A 361 -3.45 -34.67 -0.76
N GLN A 362 -3.41 -33.98 0.39
CA GLN A 362 -3.85 -34.55 1.68
C GLN A 362 -5.34 -34.95 1.65
N LYS A 363 -6.19 -34.15 0.99
CA LYS A 363 -7.64 -34.39 0.89
C LYS A 363 -8.03 -35.30 -0.27
N ARG A 364 -7.14 -35.57 -1.22
CA ARG A 364 -7.38 -36.32 -2.45
C ARG A 364 -8.52 -35.74 -3.30
N ILE A 365 -8.50 -34.40 -3.47
CA ILE A 365 -9.50 -33.67 -4.25
C ILE A 365 -8.85 -32.86 -5.36
N ASP A 366 -9.62 -32.50 -6.38
CA ASP A 366 -9.17 -31.65 -7.47
C ASP A 366 -8.96 -30.20 -6.98
N PRO A 367 -7.85 -29.52 -7.37
CA PRO A 367 -7.55 -28.18 -6.88
C PRO A 367 -8.54 -27.11 -7.33
N PHE A 368 -9.19 -27.25 -8.50
CA PHE A 368 -10.23 -26.30 -8.93
C PHE A 368 -11.51 -26.47 -8.12
N ASP A 369 -11.89 -27.73 -7.83
CA ASP A 369 -13.06 -27.98 -7.00
C ASP A 369 -12.82 -27.49 -5.58
N PHE A 370 -11.63 -27.73 -5.01
CA PHE A 370 -11.23 -27.14 -3.73
C PHE A 370 -11.33 -25.61 -3.72
N LEU A 371 -10.77 -24.95 -4.75
CA LEU A 371 -10.84 -23.50 -4.90
C LEU A 371 -12.29 -22.98 -4.88
N PHE A 372 -13.16 -23.61 -5.68
CA PHE A 372 -14.55 -23.19 -5.80
C PHE A 372 -15.34 -23.42 -4.51
N ASP A 373 -15.15 -24.57 -3.87
CA ASP A 373 -15.83 -24.90 -2.62
C ASP A 373 -15.39 -23.99 -1.49
N LEU A 374 -14.08 -23.74 -1.35
CA LEU A 374 -13.54 -22.84 -0.33
C LEU A 374 -14.04 -21.40 -0.50
N LEU A 375 -14.15 -20.91 -1.75
CA LEU A 375 -14.72 -19.59 -2.04
C LEU A 375 -16.21 -19.50 -1.70
N ILE A 376 -16.98 -20.59 -1.82
CA ILE A 376 -18.38 -20.65 -1.41
C ILE A 376 -18.49 -20.63 0.12
N GLU A 377 -17.76 -21.50 0.81
CA GLU A 377 -17.79 -21.68 2.25
C GLU A 377 -17.39 -20.41 2.98
N GLU A 378 -16.29 -19.79 2.56
CA GLU A 378 -15.71 -18.59 3.15
C GLU A 378 -16.26 -17.28 2.56
N LYS A 379 -17.24 -17.34 1.64
CA LYS A 379 -17.81 -16.15 0.96
C LYS A 379 -16.73 -15.25 0.38
N ALA A 380 -15.76 -15.86 -0.29
CA ALA A 380 -14.60 -15.21 -0.89
C ALA A 380 -13.70 -14.44 0.10
N SER A 381 -13.71 -14.76 1.39
CA SER A 381 -12.93 -14.07 2.44
C SER A 381 -11.60 -14.77 2.75
N VAL A 382 -11.01 -15.48 1.79
CA VAL A 382 -9.72 -16.19 1.94
C VAL A 382 -8.60 -15.35 1.36
N MET A 383 -7.52 -15.17 2.13
CA MET A 383 -6.31 -14.50 1.65
C MET A 383 -5.22 -15.51 1.33
N ILE A 384 -4.46 -15.24 0.29
CA ILE A 384 -3.36 -16.09 -0.18
C ILE A 384 -2.07 -15.31 -0.39
N VAL A 385 -0.95 -16.00 -0.23
CA VAL A 385 0.38 -15.55 -0.68
C VAL A 385 0.73 -16.31 -1.95
N ILE A 386 1.21 -15.59 -2.98
CA ILE A 386 1.53 -16.17 -4.29
C ILE A 386 3.01 -15.94 -4.61
N PHE A 387 3.76 -17.04 -4.78
CA PHE A 387 5.20 -17.04 -5.03
C PHE A 387 5.50 -17.03 -6.53
N THR A 388 5.39 -15.87 -7.17
CA THR A 388 5.48 -15.73 -8.64
C THR A 388 6.59 -14.80 -9.12
N MET A 389 7.36 -14.19 -8.22
CA MET A 389 8.37 -13.17 -8.54
C MET A 389 9.78 -13.75 -8.50
N CYS A 390 10.75 -13.06 -9.13
CA CYS A 390 12.16 -13.39 -9.01
C CYS A 390 13.00 -12.22 -8.50
N GLU A 391 14.10 -12.55 -7.80
CA GLU A 391 14.95 -11.54 -7.15
C GLU A 391 15.62 -10.60 -8.16
N ARG A 392 16.01 -11.09 -9.33
CA ARG A 392 16.62 -10.28 -10.39
C ARG A 392 15.71 -9.13 -10.81
N ASP A 393 14.44 -9.42 -11.04
CA ASP A 393 13.47 -8.42 -11.49
C ASP A 393 13.12 -7.44 -10.36
N MET A 394 12.90 -7.95 -9.16
CA MET A 394 12.67 -7.11 -7.97
C MET A 394 13.86 -6.15 -7.73
N ARG A 395 15.11 -6.63 -7.83
CA ARG A 395 16.30 -5.78 -7.72
C ARG A 395 16.39 -4.73 -8.83
N ASN A 396 16.00 -5.05 -10.06
CA ASN A 396 15.98 -4.08 -11.15
C ASN A 396 15.01 -2.94 -10.85
N VAL A 397 13.81 -3.26 -10.35
CA VAL A 397 12.84 -2.25 -9.95
C VAL A 397 13.36 -1.46 -8.74
N LEU A 398 13.89 -2.14 -7.72
CA LEU A 398 14.40 -1.50 -6.50
C LEU A 398 15.53 -0.48 -6.79
N LYS A 399 16.41 -0.78 -7.74
CA LYS A 399 17.50 0.11 -8.17
C LYS A 399 17.03 1.30 -9.00
N HIS A 400 15.90 1.16 -9.68
CA HIS A 400 15.48 2.13 -10.68
C HIS A 400 15.24 3.53 -10.07
N PRO A 401 15.73 4.62 -10.70
CA PRO A 401 15.60 5.98 -10.14
C PRO A 401 14.17 6.43 -9.92
N ALA A 402 13.22 5.95 -10.72
CA ALA A 402 11.80 6.28 -10.61
C ALA A 402 11.02 5.35 -9.67
N SER A 403 11.69 4.46 -8.90
CA SER A 403 10.99 3.60 -7.93
C SER A 403 11.06 4.13 -6.51
N MET A 404 9.98 3.93 -5.78
CA MET A 404 9.82 4.20 -4.35
C MET A 404 9.59 2.88 -3.58
N ILE A 405 9.50 2.95 -2.26
CA ILE A 405 9.19 1.79 -1.42
C ILE A 405 7.74 1.88 -0.97
N GLY A 406 6.99 0.79 -1.22
CA GLY A 406 5.66 0.57 -0.70
C GLY A 406 5.57 -0.79 -0.02
N SER A 407 4.83 -0.92 1.07
CA SER A 407 4.71 -2.22 1.76
C SER A 407 3.62 -3.11 1.17
N ASP A 408 2.61 -2.51 0.54
CA ASP A 408 1.43 -3.17 -0.01
C ASP A 408 0.70 -4.02 1.05
N THR A 409 0.49 -3.43 2.24
CA THR A 409 -0.10 -4.15 3.37
C THR A 409 -0.77 -3.21 4.39
N GLU A 410 -1.57 -3.82 5.25
CA GLU A 410 -2.24 -3.15 6.36
C GLU A 410 -1.30 -2.90 7.55
N SER A 411 -1.69 -1.97 8.40
CA SER A 411 -1.15 -1.82 9.75
C SER A 411 -1.82 -2.83 10.68
N VAL A 412 -1.04 -3.72 11.29
CA VAL A 412 -1.53 -4.79 12.18
C VAL A 412 -0.68 -4.90 13.45
N ALA A 413 -1.10 -5.77 14.37
CA ALA A 413 -0.37 -6.13 15.58
C ALA A 413 -0.32 -7.66 15.74
N PRO A 414 0.65 -8.24 16.46
CA PRO A 414 0.75 -9.70 16.65
C PRO A 414 -0.25 -10.25 17.68
N TYR A 415 -1.26 -9.48 18.04
CA TYR A 415 -2.29 -9.83 19.02
C TYR A 415 -3.66 -9.31 18.59
N GLY A 416 -4.69 -9.78 19.28
CA GLY A 416 -6.08 -9.41 19.00
C GLY A 416 -6.55 -9.90 17.63
N VAL A 417 -7.57 -9.26 17.11
CA VAL A 417 -8.18 -9.64 15.83
C VAL A 417 -7.23 -9.44 14.64
N LEU A 418 -6.36 -8.42 14.70
CA LEU A 418 -5.37 -8.13 13.65
C LEU A 418 -4.12 -9.04 13.72
N GLY A 419 -4.00 -9.89 14.75
CA GLY A 419 -2.94 -10.89 14.89
C GLY A 419 -3.31 -12.25 14.30
N LYS A 420 -4.43 -12.36 13.61
CA LYS A 420 -4.89 -13.62 13.01
C LYS A 420 -4.29 -13.88 11.65
N GLY A 421 -4.22 -15.17 11.30
CA GLY A 421 -3.70 -15.60 10.01
C GLY A 421 -2.18 -15.58 9.93
N LYS A 422 -1.69 -15.75 8.71
CA LYS A 422 -0.27 -15.64 8.37
C LYS A 422 -0.06 -14.58 7.29
N PRO A 423 -0.16 -13.28 7.65
CA PRO A 423 0.04 -12.21 6.67
C PRO A 423 1.42 -12.29 6.04
N HIS A 424 1.57 -11.73 4.85
CA HIS A 424 2.84 -11.66 4.17
C HIS A 424 3.91 -10.97 5.04
N PRO A 425 5.18 -11.46 5.11
CA PRO A 425 6.23 -10.87 5.96
C PRO A 425 6.52 -9.39 5.66
N ARG A 426 6.14 -8.87 4.49
CA ARG A 426 6.22 -7.44 4.15
C ARG A 426 5.44 -6.54 5.13
N THR A 427 4.46 -7.11 5.83
CA THR A 427 3.65 -6.42 6.85
C THR A 427 4.48 -5.91 8.03
N TYR A 428 5.54 -6.63 8.37
CA TYR A 428 6.42 -6.30 9.49
C TYR A 428 7.85 -5.95 9.09
N GLY A 429 8.24 -6.13 7.83
CA GLY A 429 9.65 -6.12 7.47
C GLY A 429 10.07 -5.30 6.24
N THR A 430 9.17 -4.65 5.51
CA THR A 430 9.49 -4.01 4.24
C THR A 430 10.65 -3.02 4.35
N PHE A 431 10.56 -2.02 5.19
CA PHE A 431 11.57 -0.95 5.31
C PHE A 431 12.88 -1.44 5.93
N PRO A 432 12.86 -2.20 7.04
CA PRO A 432 14.07 -2.81 7.60
C PRO A 432 14.78 -3.74 6.62
N ARG A 433 14.05 -4.49 5.79
CA ARG A 433 14.64 -5.36 4.77
C ARG A 433 15.34 -4.59 3.66
N VAL A 434 14.79 -3.46 3.21
CA VAL A 434 15.47 -2.57 2.26
C VAL A 434 16.83 -2.15 2.83
N LEU A 435 16.87 -1.71 4.09
CA LEU A 435 18.09 -1.23 4.74
C LEU A 435 19.05 -2.38 5.10
N GLY A 436 18.56 -3.43 5.75
CA GLY A 436 19.39 -4.51 6.24
C GLY A 436 19.85 -5.46 5.15
N GLU A 437 18.96 -5.93 4.30
CA GLU A 437 19.28 -6.92 3.28
C GLU A 437 19.80 -6.26 2.00
N TYR A 438 19.10 -5.24 1.46
CA TYR A 438 19.41 -4.72 0.12
C TYR A 438 20.39 -3.55 0.13
N ALA A 439 20.46 -2.74 1.17
CA ALA A 439 21.49 -1.73 1.28
C ALA A 439 22.76 -2.30 1.94
N ARG A 440 22.68 -2.79 3.18
CA ARG A 440 23.86 -3.22 3.93
C ARG A 440 24.47 -4.52 3.41
N ARG A 441 23.70 -5.63 3.34
CA ARG A 441 24.25 -6.97 3.02
C ARG A 441 24.54 -7.14 1.53
N LYS A 442 23.55 -6.89 0.68
CA LYS A 442 23.64 -7.14 -0.77
C LYS A 442 24.19 -5.96 -1.56
N LYS A 443 24.31 -4.78 -0.95
CA LYS A 443 24.83 -3.55 -1.58
C LYS A 443 24.15 -3.23 -2.92
N VAL A 444 22.83 -3.47 -2.99
CA VAL A 444 21.98 -3.19 -4.15
C VAL A 444 21.72 -1.69 -4.24
N LEU A 445 21.60 -1.01 -3.10
CA LEU A 445 21.43 0.43 -2.93
C LEU A 445 22.53 0.96 -1.98
N THR A 446 22.87 2.22 -2.08
CA THR A 446 23.53 2.93 -0.99
C THR A 446 22.52 3.23 0.11
N LEU A 447 22.99 3.49 1.33
CA LEU A 447 22.12 3.85 2.45
C LEU A 447 21.32 5.13 2.14
N GLU A 448 21.99 6.14 1.60
CA GLU A 448 21.40 7.44 1.26
C GLU A 448 20.29 7.30 0.20
N ASN A 449 20.56 6.49 -0.84
CA ASN A 449 19.56 6.25 -1.89
C ASN A 449 18.37 5.44 -1.36
N ALA A 450 18.60 4.45 -0.48
CA ALA A 450 17.53 3.71 0.18
C ALA A 450 16.65 4.65 1.02
N ILE A 451 17.25 5.52 1.84
CA ILE A 451 16.53 6.52 2.64
C ILE A 451 15.76 7.47 1.72
N ARG A 452 16.38 8.02 0.67
CA ARG A 452 15.70 8.91 -0.29
C ARG A 452 14.44 8.27 -0.89
N LYS A 453 14.51 7.00 -1.30
CA LYS A 453 13.38 6.25 -1.88
C LYS A 453 12.23 6.00 -0.89
N MET A 454 12.50 6.11 0.40
CA MET A 454 11.53 5.93 1.48
C MET A 454 11.09 7.25 2.14
N THR A 455 11.63 8.40 1.74
CA THR A 455 11.41 9.68 2.44
C THR A 455 11.11 10.82 1.47
N SER A 456 12.13 11.54 0.99
CA SER A 456 11.94 12.73 0.16
C SER A 456 11.32 12.42 -1.21
N PHE A 457 11.61 11.28 -1.80
CA PHE A 457 11.06 10.94 -3.11
C PHE A 457 9.53 10.70 -3.05
N PRO A 458 8.98 9.86 -2.16
CA PRO A 458 7.53 9.79 -1.95
C PRO A 458 6.93 11.13 -1.50
N ALA A 459 7.61 11.91 -0.63
CA ALA A 459 7.15 13.25 -0.25
C ALA A 459 6.98 14.17 -1.46
N GLN A 460 7.97 14.20 -2.38
CA GLN A 460 7.89 14.95 -3.64
C GLN A 460 6.73 14.50 -4.52
N LYS A 461 6.53 13.16 -4.66
CA LYS A 461 5.43 12.59 -5.43
C LYS A 461 4.07 13.01 -4.90
N LEU A 462 3.93 13.01 -3.58
CA LEU A 462 2.72 13.40 -2.85
C LEU A 462 2.59 14.92 -2.64
N ARG A 463 3.61 15.71 -3.04
CA ARG A 463 3.70 17.17 -2.84
C ARG A 463 3.63 17.58 -1.35
N LEU A 464 4.20 16.76 -0.49
CA LEU A 464 4.41 17.07 0.92
C LEU A 464 5.68 17.92 1.06
N ASN A 465 5.54 19.24 1.01
CA ASN A 465 6.67 20.16 0.96
C ASN A 465 7.33 20.40 2.33
N ASP A 466 6.71 19.94 3.40
CA ASP A 466 7.08 20.14 4.79
C ASP A 466 7.58 18.88 5.49
N ARG A 467 7.85 17.78 4.75
CA ARG A 467 8.23 16.45 5.26
C ARG A 467 9.25 15.75 4.35
N GLY A 468 9.80 14.64 4.86
CA GLY A 468 10.67 13.73 4.10
C GLY A 468 12.13 14.16 4.04
N LEU A 469 12.54 15.20 4.76
CA LEU A 469 13.93 15.67 4.90
C LEU A 469 14.26 16.02 6.35
N ILE A 470 15.49 15.75 6.80
CA ILE A 470 16.06 16.35 8.01
C ILE A 470 16.54 17.74 7.66
N ARG A 471 15.67 18.74 7.82
CA ARG A 471 15.95 20.12 7.46
C ARG A 471 15.14 21.07 8.34
N LYS A 472 15.74 22.19 8.70
CA LYS A 472 15.07 23.28 9.45
C LYS A 472 13.74 23.70 8.80
N GLY A 473 12.70 23.78 9.62
CA GLY A 473 11.33 24.14 9.23
C GLY A 473 10.46 22.96 8.77
N MET A 474 11.02 21.75 8.62
CA MET A 474 10.26 20.53 8.33
C MET A 474 9.58 20.00 9.61
N TRP A 475 8.45 19.32 9.47
CA TRP A 475 7.87 18.54 10.56
C TRP A 475 8.88 17.49 11.03
N ALA A 476 9.01 17.37 12.34
CA ALA A 476 9.90 16.41 12.96
C ALA A 476 9.30 14.99 12.92
N ASP A 477 9.23 14.43 11.70
CA ASP A 477 9.04 13.02 11.43
C ASP A 477 10.42 12.41 11.25
N VAL A 478 10.91 11.66 12.25
CA VAL A 478 12.29 11.19 12.31
C VAL A 478 12.35 9.72 12.71
N THR A 479 13.22 8.96 12.06
CA THR A 479 13.51 7.57 12.42
C THR A 479 15.00 7.45 12.78
N VAL A 480 15.27 6.90 13.98
CA VAL A 480 16.62 6.64 14.47
C VAL A 480 16.83 5.13 14.57
N PHE A 481 17.87 4.62 13.92
CA PHE A 481 18.12 3.17 13.84
C PHE A 481 19.61 2.81 13.85
N SER A 482 19.89 1.57 14.28
CA SER A 482 21.24 1.00 14.18
C SER A 482 21.51 0.50 12.76
N PRO A 483 22.47 1.08 12.03
CA PRO A 483 22.82 0.62 10.68
C PRO A 483 23.36 -0.81 10.67
N GLU A 484 23.96 -1.28 11.76
CA GLU A 484 24.51 -2.62 11.89
C GLU A 484 23.44 -3.67 12.19
N LYS A 485 22.41 -3.31 12.98
CA LYS A 485 21.41 -4.26 13.50
C LYS A 485 20.11 -4.29 12.72
N ILE A 486 19.80 -3.24 11.94
CA ILE A 486 18.52 -3.16 11.25
C ILE A 486 18.30 -4.33 10.31
N MET A 487 17.17 -5.05 10.52
CA MET A 487 16.79 -6.22 9.74
C MET A 487 15.33 -6.61 10.01
N ASP A 488 14.66 -7.15 8.99
CA ASP A 488 13.40 -7.85 9.16
C ASP A 488 13.59 -9.24 9.84
N LYS A 489 12.54 -9.71 10.51
CA LYS A 489 12.51 -11.04 11.16
C LYS A 489 11.34 -11.90 10.69
N ALA A 490 10.31 -11.26 10.17
CA ALA A 490 9.11 -11.93 9.71
C ALA A 490 9.40 -12.92 8.57
N THR A 491 8.79 -14.10 8.65
CA THR A 491 8.82 -15.13 7.60
C THR A 491 7.38 -15.48 7.17
N TYR A 492 7.20 -16.17 6.05
CA TYR A 492 5.87 -16.58 5.60
C TYR A 492 5.14 -17.50 6.59
N LEU A 493 5.85 -18.34 7.32
CA LEU A 493 5.28 -19.25 8.33
C LEU A 493 5.16 -18.61 9.72
N LYS A 494 6.04 -17.64 10.04
CA LYS A 494 6.05 -16.90 11.31
C LYS A 494 6.09 -15.40 11.02
N PRO A 495 5.00 -14.80 10.50
CA PRO A 495 5.01 -13.41 10.04
C PRO A 495 4.93 -12.39 11.17
N HIS A 496 4.28 -12.71 12.29
CA HIS A 496 4.04 -11.80 13.41
C HIS A 496 5.29 -11.54 14.26
N GLN A 497 6.34 -10.99 13.61
CA GLN A 497 7.62 -10.68 14.25
C GLN A 497 8.03 -9.25 13.89
N TYR A 498 8.16 -8.40 14.90
CA TYR A 498 8.70 -7.07 14.71
C TYR A 498 10.17 -7.11 14.25
N PRO A 499 10.60 -6.15 13.44
CA PRO A 499 11.99 -6.04 13.00
C PRO A 499 12.89 -5.66 14.17
N VAL A 500 14.21 -5.70 13.95
CA VAL A 500 15.22 -5.23 14.89
C VAL A 500 15.94 -4.01 14.34
N GLY A 501 16.55 -3.23 15.22
CA GLY A 501 17.43 -2.11 14.87
C GLY A 501 16.78 -0.74 14.86
N ILE A 502 15.45 -0.61 14.78
CA ILE A 502 14.76 0.67 15.00
C ILE A 502 14.80 1.00 16.49
N LYS A 503 15.31 2.18 16.84
CA LYS A 503 15.46 2.66 18.22
C LYS A 503 14.43 3.70 18.60
N TYR A 504 14.29 4.75 17.80
CA TYR A 504 13.34 5.81 18.06
C TYR A 504 12.58 6.15 16.77
N VAL A 505 11.31 6.46 16.93
CA VAL A 505 10.46 7.00 15.86
C VAL A 505 9.70 8.18 16.44
N ILE A 506 9.89 9.33 15.81
CA ILE A 506 9.25 10.59 16.16
C ILE A 506 8.27 10.91 15.03
N VAL A 507 7.04 11.24 15.40
CA VAL A 507 5.99 11.67 14.47
C VAL A 507 5.48 13.03 14.94
N ASN A 508 5.51 14.02 14.05
CA ASN A 508 5.13 15.39 14.35
C ASN A 508 5.78 15.92 15.65
N GLY A 509 7.03 15.54 15.92
CA GLY A 509 7.81 15.98 17.07
C GLY A 509 7.58 15.19 18.36
N GLN A 510 6.74 14.16 18.37
CA GLN A 510 6.47 13.33 19.54
C GLN A 510 7.02 11.91 19.37
N LEU A 511 7.61 11.37 20.43
CA LEU A 511 8.13 10.01 20.47
C LEU A 511 6.97 9.00 20.42
N VAL A 512 6.94 8.20 19.34
CA VAL A 512 6.01 7.07 19.17
C VAL A 512 6.72 5.75 19.50
N ILE A 513 7.99 5.62 19.13
CA ILE A 513 8.87 4.53 19.57
C ILE A 513 10.02 5.14 20.36
N ALA A 514 10.26 4.65 21.59
CA ALA A 514 11.38 5.00 22.44
C ALA A 514 12.13 3.73 22.86
N ASP A 515 13.43 3.64 22.53
CA ASP A 515 14.28 2.46 22.71
C ASP A 515 13.62 1.14 22.28
N GLY A 516 13.02 1.18 21.08
CA GLY A 516 12.35 0.03 20.46
C GLY A 516 10.97 -0.32 21.05
N LYS A 517 10.46 0.44 22.02
CA LYS A 517 9.14 0.23 22.65
C LYS A 517 8.16 1.31 22.22
N HIS A 518 6.91 0.91 21.98
CA HIS A 518 5.84 1.86 21.65
C HIS A 518 5.41 2.65 22.88
N THR A 519 5.39 3.98 22.78
CA THR A 519 5.03 4.89 23.88
C THR A 519 3.51 5.06 24.06
N ARG A 520 2.72 4.58 23.10
CA ARG A 520 1.26 4.71 22.98
C ARG A 520 0.79 6.13 22.62
N GLN A 521 1.70 7.05 22.27
CA GLN A 521 1.33 8.36 21.75
C GLN A 521 0.70 8.21 20.35
N LEU A 522 -0.25 9.12 20.04
CA LEU A 522 -1.01 9.12 18.78
C LEU A 522 -0.94 10.50 18.11
N PRO A 523 0.27 11.00 17.79
CA PRO A 523 0.45 12.35 17.25
C PRO A 523 0.22 12.46 15.75
N GLY A 524 -0.15 11.37 15.10
CA GLY A 524 -0.35 11.30 13.65
C GLY A 524 -1.48 12.22 13.17
N ARG A 525 -1.38 12.64 11.93
CA ARG A 525 -2.31 13.59 11.29
C ARG A 525 -2.79 13.04 9.97
N VAL A 526 -3.99 13.45 9.56
CA VAL A 526 -4.47 13.25 8.21
C VAL A 526 -3.92 14.37 7.32
N LEU A 527 -3.10 14.00 6.34
CA LEU A 527 -2.46 14.92 5.40
C LEU A 527 -3.36 15.05 4.15
N ARG A 528 -4.22 16.05 4.19
CA ARG A 528 -5.18 16.33 3.12
C ARG A 528 -4.53 17.09 1.97
N LEU A 529 -5.06 16.91 0.76
CA LEU A 529 -4.72 17.76 -0.37
C LEU A 529 -5.09 19.22 -0.06
N GLN A 530 -4.12 20.11 -0.19
CA GLN A 530 -4.38 21.55 -0.09
C GLN A 530 -5.01 22.06 -1.39
N VAL A 531 -6.33 22.20 -1.39
CA VAL A 531 -7.05 22.76 -2.53
C VAL A 531 -6.84 24.27 -2.57
N PRO A 532 -6.33 24.86 -3.68
CA PRO A 532 -6.18 26.30 -3.81
C PRO A 532 -7.53 27.01 -3.58
N SER A 533 -7.51 28.10 -2.81
CA SER A 533 -8.72 28.86 -2.44
C SER A 533 -9.57 29.33 -3.63
N SER A 534 -8.96 29.51 -4.80
CA SER A 534 -9.64 29.85 -6.06
C SER A 534 -10.53 28.73 -6.64
N LYS A 535 -10.43 27.48 -6.15
CA LYS A 535 -11.21 26.32 -6.62
C LYS A 535 -12.20 25.76 -5.60
N LYS A 536 -12.37 26.37 -4.44
CA LYS A 536 -13.35 25.97 -3.41
C LYS A 536 -14.81 26.30 -3.77
N ARG A 537 -15.10 26.73 -5.01
CA ARG A 537 -16.45 27.05 -5.47
C ARG A 537 -16.65 26.47 -6.87
N VAL A 538 -17.12 25.25 -6.98
CA VAL A 538 -17.91 24.76 -8.11
C VAL A 538 -19.07 23.91 -7.57
#